data_1cfbd978927de45c71290fe9e11a9628
#
_entry.id   1cfbd978927de45c71290fe9e11a9628
#
_cell.length_a   1.000
_cell.length_b   1.000
_cell.length_c   1.000
_cell.angle_alpha   90.00
_cell.angle_beta   90.00
_cell.angle_gamma   90.00
#
_symmetry.space_group_name_H-M   'P 1'
#
loop_
_entity.id
_entity.type
_entity.pdbx_description
1 polymer ?
#
loop_
_entity_poly.entity_id
_entity_poly.type
_entity_poly.pdbx_seq_one_letter_code
_entity_poly.pdbx_strand_id
1 'polypeptide(L)'
;MELHHSKHHQTYVTSFNNFSEQIAEAKEKQDIQAQIALQPLINFHGGGHINHTLFWENLAPTSKGGGEPPKGPLSQAINDSYGTLDALKEKFNTALAGIQGSGWAWLVQDTQTGSISIKTYANQDPVVGQFRPLLGIDAWEHAY
;
A
#
# COMPACT_ATOMS: atom_id res chain seq x y z
N MET A 1 -1.55 15.34 -7.89
CA MET A 1 -0.69 15.15 -6.69
C MET A 1 -1.23 15.92 -5.49
N GLU A 2 -1.46 17.25 -5.59
CA GLU A 2 -1.94 18.06 -4.45
C GLU A 2 -3.25 17.52 -3.84
N LEU A 3 -4.30 17.31 -4.64
CA LEU A 3 -5.57 16.75 -4.16
C LEU A 3 -5.40 15.34 -3.57
N HIS A 4 -4.58 14.52 -4.19
CA HIS A 4 -4.34 13.15 -3.74
C HIS A 4 -3.67 13.13 -2.36
N HIS A 5 -2.71 14.02 -2.11
CA HIS A 5 -2.02 14.15 -0.83
C HIS A 5 -2.86 14.92 0.21
N SER A 6 -3.28 16.16 -0.11
CA SER A 6 -3.87 17.07 0.87
C SER A 6 -5.35 16.82 1.15
N LYS A 7 -6.04 16.03 0.31
CA LYS A 7 -7.45 15.68 0.48
C LYS A 7 -7.65 14.20 0.73
N HIS A 8 -7.29 13.33 -0.21
CA HIS A 8 -7.52 11.88 -0.05
C HIS A 8 -6.72 11.29 1.11
N HIS A 9 -5.40 11.45 1.12
CA HIS A 9 -4.55 10.95 2.21
C HIS A 9 -4.92 11.60 3.56
N GLN A 10 -5.13 12.91 3.57
CA GLN A 10 -5.53 13.63 4.80
C GLN A 10 -6.86 13.10 5.37
N THR A 11 -7.81 12.73 4.52
CA THR A 11 -9.08 12.14 4.97
C THR A 11 -8.85 10.80 5.66
N TYR A 12 -7.97 9.93 5.13
CA TYR A 12 -7.61 8.68 5.81
C TYR A 12 -6.99 8.94 7.18
N VAL A 13 -6.05 9.88 7.29
CA VAL A 13 -5.42 10.24 8.57
C VAL A 13 -6.45 10.72 9.59
N THR A 14 -7.30 11.67 9.20
CA THR A 14 -8.32 12.24 10.09
C THR A 14 -9.31 11.17 10.56
N SER A 15 -9.80 10.35 9.63
CA SER A 15 -10.75 9.27 9.93
C SER A 15 -10.13 8.19 10.81
N PHE A 16 -8.89 7.79 10.51
CA PHE A 16 -8.17 6.80 11.32
C PHE A 16 -7.99 7.28 12.76
N ASN A 17 -7.60 8.54 12.98
CA ASN A 17 -7.46 9.11 14.31
C ASN A 17 -8.79 9.08 15.07
N ASN A 18 -9.88 9.51 14.42
CA ASN A 18 -11.22 9.51 15.01
C ASN A 18 -11.67 8.09 15.40
N PHE A 19 -11.52 7.10 14.53
CA PHE A 19 -11.88 5.71 14.84
C PHE A 19 -10.95 5.07 15.88
N SER A 20 -9.69 5.51 15.96
CA SER A 20 -8.74 5.08 16.99
C SER A 20 -9.17 5.57 18.38
N GLU A 21 -9.69 6.79 18.49
CA GLU A 21 -10.27 7.31 19.71
C GLU A 21 -11.53 6.53 20.10
N GLN A 22 -12.44 6.30 19.14
CA GLN A 22 -13.67 5.55 19.40
C GLN A 22 -13.42 4.11 19.86
N ILE A 23 -12.42 3.41 19.28
CA ILE A 23 -12.10 2.03 19.71
C ILE A 23 -11.43 2.02 21.10
N ALA A 24 -10.66 3.04 21.45
CA ALA A 24 -10.12 3.20 22.80
C ALA A 24 -11.25 3.38 23.83
N GLU A 25 -12.22 4.25 23.56
CA GLU A 25 -13.42 4.43 24.38
C GLU A 25 -14.23 3.13 24.52
N ALA A 26 -14.47 2.43 23.41
CA ALA A 26 -15.19 1.16 23.42
C ALA A 26 -14.47 0.08 24.26
N LYS A 27 -13.13 0.09 24.28
CA LYS A 27 -12.33 -0.79 25.15
C LYS A 27 -12.49 -0.43 26.62
N GLU A 28 -12.42 0.84 26.97
CA GLU A 28 -12.63 1.32 28.35
C GLU A 28 -14.01 0.95 28.87
N LYS A 29 -15.03 1.07 28.03
CA LYS A 29 -16.43 0.70 28.36
C LYS A 29 -16.70 -0.80 28.28
N GLN A 30 -15.73 -1.60 27.87
CA GLN A 30 -15.88 -3.06 27.62
C GLN A 30 -17.01 -3.36 26.59
N ASP A 31 -17.27 -2.44 25.68
CA ASP A 31 -18.27 -2.60 24.63
C ASP A 31 -17.68 -3.41 23.46
N ILE A 32 -17.84 -4.73 23.53
CA ILE A 32 -17.33 -5.67 22.53
C ILE A 32 -17.99 -5.48 21.18
N GLN A 33 -19.28 -5.13 21.13
CA GLN A 33 -19.99 -4.93 19.87
C GLN A 33 -19.46 -3.71 19.13
N ALA A 34 -19.25 -2.61 19.82
CA ALA A 34 -18.65 -1.41 19.23
C ALA A 34 -17.21 -1.67 18.76
N GLN A 35 -16.39 -2.42 19.53
CA GLN A 35 -15.05 -2.78 19.12
C GLN A 35 -15.04 -3.59 17.81
N ILE A 36 -15.96 -4.56 17.66
CA ILE A 36 -16.09 -5.37 16.44
C ILE A 36 -16.53 -4.49 15.26
N ALA A 37 -17.51 -3.62 15.46
CA ALA A 37 -18.02 -2.73 14.41
C ALA A 37 -16.98 -1.73 13.89
N LEU A 38 -16.02 -1.32 14.73
CA LEU A 38 -14.97 -0.37 14.39
C LEU A 38 -13.78 -1.01 13.65
N GLN A 39 -13.56 -2.33 13.73
CA GLN A 39 -12.42 -3.00 13.11
C GLN A 39 -12.32 -2.76 11.58
N PRO A 40 -13.40 -2.90 10.78
CA PRO A 40 -13.32 -2.63 9.35
C PRO A 40 -12.95 -1.19 9.03
N LEU A 41 -13.41 -0.22 9.84
CA LEU A 41 -13.11 1.20 9.66
C LEU A 41 -11.64 1.51 9.99
N ILE A 42 -11.11 0.92 11.06
CA ILE A 42 -9.69 0.99 11.42
C ILE A 42 -8.83 0.38 10.31
N ASN A 43 -9.20 -0.80 9.79
CA ASN A 43 -8.46 -1.45 8.71
C ASN A 43 -8.46 -0.60 7.43
N PHE A 44 -9.63 -0.09 7.03
CA PHE A 44 -9.77 0.71 5.81
C PHE A 44 -9.02 2.06 5.90
N HIS A 45 -9.27 2.84 6.94
CA HIS A 45 -8.66 4.17 7.06
C HIS A 45 -7.19 4.11 7.49
N GLY A 46 -6.84 3.19 8.38
CA GLY A 46 -5.45 2.94 8.75
C GLY A 46 -4.64 2.37 7.59
N GLY A 47 -5.21 1.45 6.84
CA GLY A 47 -4.61 0.94 5.61
C GLY A 47 -4.41 2.03 4.57
N GLY A 48 -5.41 2.89 4.36
CA GLY A 48 -5.30 4.05 3.47
C GLY A 48 -4.19 5.01 3.88
N HIS A 49 -4.05 5.28 5.17
CA HIS A 49 -2.95 6.10 5.69
C HIS A 49 -1.59 5.44 5.41
N ILE A 50 -1.41 4.15 5.73
CA ILE A 50 -0.17 3.41 5.51
C ILE A 50 0.18 3.36 4.02
N ASN A 51 -0.77 2.96 3.17
CA ASN A 51 -0.55 2.82 1.73
C ASN A 51 -0.11 4.14 1.09
N HIS A 52 -0.79 5.25 1.41
CA HIS A 52 -0.43 6.56 0.87
C HIS A 52 0.90 7.10 1.43
N THR A 53 1.22 6.85 2.69
CA THR A 53 2.53 7.21 3.26
C THR A 53 3.65 6.55 2.46
N LEU A 54 3.57 5.25 2.23
CA LEU A 54 4.56 4.50 1.44
C LEU A 54 4.56 4.91 -0.03
N PHE A 55 3.38 5.21 -0.60
CA PHE A 55 3.26 5.66 -1.98
C PHE A 55 4.05 6.95 -2.25
N TRP A 56 3.96 7.93 -1.35
CA TRP A 56 4.75 9.18 -1.49
C TRP A 56 6.26 8.93 -1.43
N GLU A 57 6.71 7.98 -0.64
CA GLU A 57 8.11 7.58 -0.57
C GLU A 57 8.61 6.89 -1.85
N ASN A 58 7.72 6.28 -2.63
CA ASN A 58 8.06 5.66 -3.92
C ASN A 58 8.21 6.68 -5.06
N LEU A 59 7.83 7.93 -4.86
CA LEU A 59 7.82 8.96 -5.90
C LEU A 59 8.94 9.97 -5.71
N ALA A 60 9.65 10.26 -6.79
CA ALA A 60 10.62 11.33 -6.83
C ALA A 60 10.55 12.05 -8.18
N PRO A 61 10.80 13.37 -8.24
CA PRO A 61 10.92 14.07 -9.51
C PRO A 61 12.17 13.60 -10.28
N THR A 62 12.12 13.62 -11.59
CA THR A 62 13.26 13.22 -12.44
C THR A 62 14.54 13.98 -12.11
N SER A 63 14.42 15.27 -11.72
CA SER A 63 15.54 16.10 -11.29
C SER A 63 16.23 15.60 -9.99
N LYS A 64 15.60 14.66 -9.27
CA LYS A 64 16.13 14.02 -8.05
C LYS A 64 16.28 12.51 -8.20
N GLY A 65 16.47 12.02 -9.43
CA GLY A 65 16.67 10.59 -9.73
C GLY A 65 15.39 9.77 -9.84
N GLY A 66 14.22 10.41 -9.92
CA GLY A 66 12.95 9.72 -10.14
C GLY A 66 12.91 9.04 -11.52
N GLY A 67 12.36 7.83 -11.58
CA GLY A 67 12.24 7.04 -12.80
C GLY A 67 13.49 6.25 -13.20
N GLU A 68 14.59 6.35 -12.44
CA GLU A 68 15.77 5.53 -12.72
C GLU A 68 15.56 4.06 -12.33
N PRO A 69 16.13 3.12 -13.11
CA PRO A 69 16.11 1.71 -12.74
C PRO A 69 16.76 1.44 -11.39
N PRO A 70 16.27 0.46 -10.61
CA PRO A 70 16.89 0.11 -9.34
C PRO A 70 18.30 -0.42 -9.53
N LYS A 71 19.15 -0.22 -8.53
CA LYS A 71 20.54 -0.67 -8.47
C LYS A 71 20.74 -1.61 -7.27
N GLY A 72 21.87 -2.33 -7.26
CA GLY A 72 22.25 -3.16 -6.12
C GLY A 72 21.33 -4.37 -5.88
N PRO A 73 21.10 -4.75 -4.61
CA PRO A 73 20.38 -5.98 -4.26
C PRO A 73 18.98 -6.11 -4.85
N LEU A 74 18.25 -5.00 -4.96
CA LEU A 74 16.91 -5.02 -5.56
C LEU A 74 16.95 -5.34 -7.05
N SER A 75 17.92 -4.76 -7.79
CA SER A 75 18.14 -5.09 -9.21
C SER A 75 18.44 -6.56 -9.40
N GLN A 76 19.30 -7.12 -8.54
CA GLN A 76 19.62 -8.55 -8.57
C GLN A 76 18.39 -9.42 -8.30
N ALA A 77 17.62 -9.11 -7.26
CA ALA A 77 16.40 -9.85 -6.92
C ALA A 77 15.35 -9.81 -8.05
N ILE A 78 15.23 -8.67 -8.76
CA ILE A 78 14.36 -8.54 -9.92
C ILE A 78 14.85 -9.45 -11.06
N ASN A 79 16.13 -9.44 -11.37
CA ASN A 79 16.71 -10.30 -12.41
C ASN A 79 16.53 -11.78 -12.08
N ASP A 80 16.77 -12.18 -10.84
CA ASP A 80 16.62 -13.57 -10.39
C ASP A 80 15.15 -14.04 -10.44
N SER A 81 14.19 -13.17 -10.10
CA SER A 81 12.77 -13.52 -10.01
C SER A 81 11.99 -13.34 -11.31
N TYR A 82 12.36 -12.36 -12.13
CA TYR A 82 11.60 -11.92 -13.32
C TYR A 82 12.44 -11.93 -14.61
N GLY A 83 13.75 -12.07 -14.51
CA GLY A 83 14.67 -12.03 -15.64
C GLY A 83 15.09 -10.60 -16.02
N THR A 84 14.14 -9.68 -16.17
CA THR A 84 14.40 -8.27 -16.50
C THR A 84 13.47 -7.34 -15.76
N LEU A 85 13.83 -6.06 -15.68
CA LEU A 85 12.96 -5.02 -15.16
C LEU A 85 11.69 -4.86 -16.00
N ASP A 86 11.79 -5.00 -17.33
CA ASP A 86 10.61 -4.87 -18.19
C ASP A 86 9.64 -6.04 -18.02
N ALA A 87 10.15 -7.26 -17.82
CA ALA A 87 9.29 -8.40 -17.45
C ALA A 87 8.59 -8.21 -16.10
N LEU A 88 9.24 -7.60 -15.10
CA LEU A 88 8.60 -7.19 -13.86
C LEU A 88 7.46 -6.17 -14.13
N LYS A 89 7.73 -5.13 -14.94
CA LYS A 89 6.72 -4.11 -15.28
C LYS A 89 5.50 -4.70 -15.98
N GLU A 90 5.71 -5.62 -16.94
CA GLU A 90 4.62 -6.32 -17.64
C GLU A 90 3.75 -7.12 -16.66
N LYS A 91 4.37 -7.88 -15.77
CA LYS A 91 3.65 -8.62 -14.73
C LYS A 91 2.94 -7.71 -13.74
N PHE A 92 3.56 -6.59 -13.39
CA PHE A 92 2.94 -5.59 -12.52
C PHE A 92 1.71 -4.96 -13.17
N ASN A 93 1.81 -4.56 -14.44
CA ASN A 93 0.69 -4.03 -15.22
C ASN A 93 -0.44 -5.06 -15.36
N THR A 94 -0.11 -6.33 -15.57
CA THR A 94 -1.10 -7.41 -15.60
C THR A 94 -1.81 -7.55 -14.25
N ALA A 95 -1.08 -7.48 -13.15
CA ALA A 95 -1.65 -7.53 -11.81
C ALA A 95 -2.57 -6.33 -11.53
N LEU A 96 -2.16 -5.11 -11.91
CA LEU A 96 -2.99 -3.90 -11.81
C LEU A 96 -4.28 -4.01 -12.61
N ALA A 97 -4.19 -4.44 -13.88
CA ALA A 97 -5.34 -4.62 -14.76
C ALA A 97 -6.31 -5.71 -14.27
N GLY A 98 -5.82 -6.66 -13.49
CA GLY A 98 -6.63 -7.74 -12.91
C GLY A 98 -7.39 -7.36 -11.64
N ILE A 99 -7.13 -6.19 -11.04
CA ILE A 99 -7.84 -5.73 -9.86
C ILE A 99 -9.28 -5.40 -10.24
N GLN A 100 -10.23 -5.99 -9.54
CA GLN A 100 -11.65 -5.69 -9.71
C GLN A 100 -12.10 -4.68 -8.66
N GLY A 101 -12.54 -3.51 -9.12
CA GLY A 101 -12.80 -2.36 -8.26
C GLY A 101 -11.52 -1.64 -7.86
N SER A 102 -11.54 -0.95 -6.74
CA SER A 102 -10.41 -0.21 -6.22
C SER A 102 -9.43 -1.10 -5.47
N GLY A 103 -8.15 -0.82 -5.57
CA GLY A 103 -7.13 -1.59 -4.87
C GLY A 103 -5.72 -1.07 -5.12
N TRP A 104 -4.76 -1.84 -4.67
CA TRP A 104 -3.32 -1.58 -4.79
C TRP A 104 -2.59 -2.80 -5.33
N ALA A 105 -1.56 -2.58 -6.13
CA ALA A 105 -0.56 -3.61 -6.42
C ALA A 105 0.77 -3.23 -5.76
N TRP A 106 1.39 -4.20 -5.09
CA TRP A 106 2.64 -4.03 -4.37
C TRP A 106 3.68 -5.06 -4.81
N LEU A 107 4.89 -4.61 -5.09
CA LEU A 107 6.06 -5.47 -5.02
C LEU A 107 6.40 -5.65 -3.55
N VAL A 108 6.41 -6.88 -3.09
CA VAL A 108 6.66 -7.21 -1.68
C VAL A 108 7.84 -8.15 -1.54
N GLN A 109 8.51 -8.09 -0.39
CA GLN A 109 9.51 -9.07 0.04
C GLN A 109 8.90 -9.98 1.10
N ASP A 110 9.02 -11.27 0.93
CA ASP A 110 8.76 -12.24 1.99
C ASP A 110 9.92 -12.19 2.99
N THR A 111 9.64 -11.87 4.24
CA THR A 111 10.66 -11.74 5.27
C THR A 111 11.23 -13.05 5.77
N GLN A 112 10.58 -14.18 5.48
CA GLN A 112 11.05 -15.52 5.85
C GLN A 112 12.01 -16.10 4.81
N THR A 113 11.71 -15.88 3.52
CA THR A 113 12.50 -16.44 2.41
C THR A 113 13.41 -15.42 1.74
N GLY A 114 13.15 -14.12 1.91
CA GLY A 114 13.83 -13.04 1.20
C GLY A 114 13.36 -12.86 -0.26
N SER A 115 12.48 -13.72 -0.76
CA SER A 115 12.00 -13.66 -2.15
C SER A 115 11.07 -12.45 -2.36
N ILE A 116 11.02 -11.94 -3.59
CA ILE A 116 10.12 -10.86 -3.98
C ILE A 116 8.98 -11.38 -4.84
N SER A 117 7.82 -10.77 -4.70
CA SER A 117 6.63 -11.10 -5.50
C SER A 117 5.69 -9.92 -5.64
N ILE A 118 4.82 -9.96 -6.67
CA ILE A 118 3.75 -8.99 -6.85
C ILE A 118 2.50 -9.51 -6.15
N LYS A 119 1.87 -8.67 -5.33
CA LYS A 119 0.61 -8.96 -4.66
C LYS A 119 -0.37 -7.81 -4.88
N THR A 120 -1.65 -8.16 -5.01
CA THR A 120 -2.75 -7.18 -5.08
C THR A 120 -3.56 -7.22 -3.81
N TYR A 121 -4.05 -6.06 -3.39
CA TYR A 121 -4.85 -5.85 -2.19
C TYR A 121 -6.09 -5.05 -2.56
N ALA A 122 -7.24 -5.50 -2.09
CA ALA A 122 -8.50 -4.81 -2.35
C ALA A 122 -8.63 -3.53 -1.52
N ASN A 123 -9.29 -2.54 -2.07
CA ASN A 123 -9.57 -1.28 -1.39
C ASN A 123 -8.32 -0.65 -0.79
N GLN A 124 -8.28 -0.49 0.54
CA GLN A 124 -7.14 0.07 1.27
C GLN A 124 -6.47 -0.97 2.18
N ASP A 125 -6.69 -2.26 1.94
CA ASP A 125 -6.05 -3.29 2.73
C ASP A 125 -4.53 -3.14 2.66
N PRO A 126 -3.83 -3.00 3.81
CA PRO A 126 -2.38 -2.80 3.82
C PRO A 126 -1.62 -4.11 3.67
N VAL A 127 -0.38 -4.01 3.23
CA VAL A 127 0.57 -5.14 3.30
C VAL A 127 0.90 -5.40 4.77
N VAL A 128 0.61 -6.60 5.26
CA VAL A 128 0.81 -7.00 6.65
C VAL A 128 1.43 -8.41 6.76
N GLY A 129 1.74 -8.83 7.98
CA GLY A 129 2.27 -10.15 8.28
C GLY A 129 3.73 -10.30 7.85
N GLN A 130 4.03 -11.38 7.14
CA GLN A 130 5.40 -11.72 6.74
C GLN A 130 5.91 -10.93 5.52
N PHE A 131 5.07 -10.11 4.90
CA PHE A 131 5.43 -9.36 3.71
C PHE A 131 5.82 -7.92 4.05
N ARG A 132 6.87 -7.42 3.40
CA ARG A 132 7.29 -6.01 3.44
C ARG A 132 7.02 -5.36 2.09
N PRO A 133 6.31 -4.23 2.04
CA PRO A 133 6.11 -3.47 0.80
C PRO A 133 7.42 -2.80 0.37
N LEU A 134 7.75 -2.91 -0.91
CA LEU A 134 8.93 -2.30 -1.53
C LEU A 134 8.55 -1.19 -2.51
N LEU A 135 7.52 -1.43 -3.33
CA LEU A 135 6.99 -0.50 -4.31
C LEU A 135 5.50 -0.72 -4.46
N GLY A 136 4.71 0.33 -4.38
CA GLY A 136 3.26 0.28 -4.52
C GLY A 136 2.72 1.19 -5.61
N ILE A 137 1.66 0.74 -6.26
CA ILE A 137 0.88 1.53 -7.22
C ILE A 137 -0.58 1.52 -6.80
N ASP A 138 -1.12 2.73 -6.68
CA ASP A 138 -2.51 2.99 -6.40
C ASP A 138 -3.35 2.79 -7.67
N ALA A 139 -4.30 1.85 -7.62
CA ALA A 139 -5.23 1.55 -8.70
C ALA A 139 -6.66 2.06 -8.41
N TRP A 140 -6.80 3.03 -7.53
CA TRP A 140 -8.04 3.77 -7.34
C TRP A 140 -8.22 4.79 -8.47
N GLU A 141 -9.48 5.06 -8.87
CA GLU A 141 -9.79 6.02 -9.94
C GLU A 141 -9.22 7.43 -9.68
N HIS A 142 -9.11 7.83 -8.40
CA HIS A 142 -8.52 9.13 -8.05
C HIS A 142 -7.01 9.23 -8.36
N ALA A 143 -6.35 8.11 -8.67
CA ALA A 143 -4.90 8.07 -8.91
C ALA A 143 -4.53 8.21 -10.40
N TYR A 144 -5.48 8.05 -11.34
CA TYR A 144 -5.27 8.15 -12.78
C TYR A 144 -6.36 8.94 -13.51
#